data_3b15d63867ab44bb9e1e358c67778a26
#
_entry.id   3b15d63867ab44bb9e1e358c67778a26
#
_cell.length_a   1.000
_cell.length_b   1.000
_cell.length_c   1.000
_cell.angle_alpha   90.00
_cell.angle_beta   90.00
_cell.angle_gamma   90.00
#
_symmetry.space_group_name_H-M   'P 1'
#
loop_
_entity.id
_entity.type
_entity.pdbx_description
1 polymer ?
#
loop_
_entity_poly.entity_id
_entity_poly.type
_entity_poly.pdbx_seq_one_letter_code
_entity_poly.pdbx_strand_id
1 'polypeptide(L)'
;MSAEILIVDDNTDIRNIINELIQDAGYQTRIAANYNQALAEIDKKLPDVAILDVKLDKGDNDGIELLSHIKTKNKDVPVIIISGHANIEMAIKSLHHGAFEFIEKPFDQERLLNFVSRAVENFNLKTQNKEYENKLFSSY
;
A
#
# COMPACT_ATOMS: atom_id res chain seq x y z
N MET A 1 13.32 -5.74 -12.09
CA MET A 1 13.51 -4.78 -10.98
C MET A 1 12.50 -5.06 -9.88
N SER A 2 12.95 -4.93 -8.64
CA SER A 2 12.07 -5.18 -7.49
C SER A 2 11.10 -4.02 -7.29
N ALA A 3 9.85 -4.35 -6.98
CA ALA A 3 8.88 -3.35 -6.59
C ALA A 3 9.30 -2.68 -5.28
N GLU A 4 8.96 -1.42 -5.12
CA GLU A 4 9.22 -0.66 -3.91
C GLU A 4 7.91 -0.51 -3.13
N ILE A 5 7.94 -0.92 -1.87
CA ILE A 5 6.76 -0.97 -1.01
C ILE A 5 6.94 -0.03 0.18
N LEU A 6 5.99 0.88 0.34
CA LEU A 6 5.95 1.78 1.49
C LEU A 6 5.16 1.11 2.61
N ILE A 7 5.75 1.02 3.80
CA ILE A 7 5.13 0.41 4.97
C ILE A 7 4.93 1.49 6.03
N VAL A 8 3.69 1.71 6.42
CA VAL A 8 3.33 2.75 7.39
C VAL A 8 2.59 2.11 8.57
N ASP A 9 3.22 2.16 9.73
CA ASP A 9 2.64 1.66 10.98
C ASP A 9 3.31 2.40 12.14
N ASP A 10 2.53 2.88 13.11
CA ASP A 10 3.07 3.59 14.28
C ASP A 10 3.66 2.65 15.34
N ASN A 11 3.34 1.36 15.27
CA ASN A 11 3.92 0.35 16.16
C ASN A 11 5.25 -0.11 15.60
N THR A 12 6.33 0.15 16.34
CA THR A 12 7.69 -0.17 15.90
C THR A 12 7.89 -1.66 15.63
N ASP A 13 7.36 -2.52 16.50
CA ASP A 13 7.54 -3.96 16.37
C ASP A 13 6.83 -4.50 15.14
N ILE A 14 5.58 -4.09 14.93
CA ILE A 14 4.79 -4.52 13.76
C ILE A 14 5.43 -3.99 12.47
N ARG A 15 5.85 -2.73 12.47
CA ARG A 15 6.51 -2.13 11.31
C ARG A 15 7.77 -2.91 10.94
N ASN A 16 8.58 -3.26 11.95
CA ASN A 16 9.81 -4.02 11.70
C ASN A 16 9.53 -5.44 11.21
N ILE A 17 8.52 -6.10 11.75
CA ILE A 17 8.12 -7.45 11.31
C ILE A 17 7.69 -7.41 9.84
N ILE A 18 6.85 -6.48 9.48
CA ILE A 18 6.39 -6.33 8.09
C ILE A 18 7.57 -6.01 7.17
N ASN A 19 8.43 -5.09 7.60
CA ASN A 19 9.59 -4.68 6.81
C ASN A 19 10.52 -5.88 6.50
N GLU A 20 10.87 -6.67 7.51
CA GLU A 20 11.71 -7.86 7.34
C GLU A 20 11.04 -8.87 6.43
N LEU A 21 9.76 -9.12 6.64
CA LEU A 21 8.98 -10.07 5.85
C LEU A 21 8.99 -9.70 4.36
N ILE A 22 8.78 -8.43 4.07
CA ILE A 22 8.72 -7.93 2.69
C ILE A 22 10.12 -7.94 2.05
N GLN A 23 11.14 -7.53 2.78
CA GLN A 23 12.53 -7.57 2.29
C GLN A 23 12.98 -9.00 2.02
N ASP A 24 12.65 -9.94 2.90
CA ASP A 24 13.00 -11.34 2.73
C ASP A 24 12.33 -11.95 1.49
N ALA A 25 11.18 -11.41 1.11
CA ALA A 25 10.48 -11.85 -0.10
C ALA A 25 11.06 -11.24 -1.39
N GLY A 26 12.07 -10.37 -1.29
CA GLY A 26 12.78 -9.82 -2.44
C GLY A 26 12.35 -8.43 -2.87
N TYR A 27 11.50 -7.76 -2.12
CA TYR A 27 11.04 -6.42 -2.45
C TYR A 27 11.90 -5.35 -1.76
N GLN A 28 11.94 -4.16 -2.36
CA GLN A 28 12.53 -2.99 -1.72
C GLN A 28 11.48 -2.34 -0.83
N THR A 29 11.92 -1.74 0.28
CA THR A 29 11.00 -1.14 1.24
C THR A 29 11.40 0.27 1.62
N ARG A 30 10.40 1.07 1.95
CA ARG A 30 10.55 2.32 2.70
C ARG A 30 9.58 2.24 3.86
N ILE A 31 9.94 2.84 4.99
CA ILE A 31 9.11 2.78 6.19
C ILE A 31 8.77 4.19 6.67
N ALA A 32 7.60 4.32 7.30
CA ALA A 32 7.17 5.57 7.94
C ALA A 32 6.45 5.21 9.24
N ALA A 33 6.69 6.00 10.27
CA ALA A 33 6.17 5.72 11.62
C ALA A 33 4.91 6.51 11.96
N ASN A 34 4.56 7.51 11.15
CA ASN A 34 3.42 8.37 11.43
C ASN A 34 2.89 9.00 10.15
N TYR A 35 1.79 9.73 10.28
CA TYR A 35 1.11 10.35 9.16
C TYR A 35 2.02 11.30 8.37
N ASN A 36 2.70 12.21 9.05
CA ASN A 36 3.54 13.20 8.37
C ASN A 36 4.74 12.57 7.66
N GLN A 37 5.37 11.57 8.26
CA GLN A 37 6.46 10.84 7.60
C GLN A 37 5.96 10.11 6.36
N ALA A 38 4.80 9.48 6.45
CA ALA A 38 4.19 8.79 5.31
C ALA A 38 3.88 9.77 4.18
N LEU A 39 3.30 10.91 4.51
CA LEU A 39 2.98 11.94 3.54
C LEU A 39 4.23 12.44 2.82
N ALA A 40 5.30 12.70 3.59
CA ALA A 40 6.58 13.14 3.04
C ALA A 40 7.18 12.09 2.10
N GLU A 41 7.11 10.81 2.45
CA GLU A 41 7.62 9.73 1.62
C GLU A 41 6.83 9.59 0.32
N ILE A 42 5.51 9.72 0.39
CA ILE A 42 4.64 9.65 -0.78
C ILE A 42 4.93 10.84 -1.73
N ASP A 43 5.08 12.04 -1.19
CA ASP A 43 5.32 13.24 -1.98
C ASP A 43 6.72 13.26 -2.58
N LYS A 44 7.70 12.65 -1.91
CA LYS A 44 9.07 12.54 -2.40
C LYS A 44 9.14 11.60 -3.60
N LYS A 45 8.51 10.45 -3.50
CA LYS A 45 8.44 9.45 -4.56
C LYS A 45 7.29 8.49 -4.27
N LEU A 46 6.40 8.34 -5.23
CA LEU A 46 5.27 7.43 -5.08
C LEU A 46 5.76 5.98 -5.05
N PRO A 47 5.33 5.16 -4.07
CA PRO A 47 5.69 3.74 -4.05
C PRO A 47 4.92 2.96 -5.10
N ASP A 48 5.39 1.76 -5.42
CA ASP A 48 4.69 0.85 -6.31
C ASP A 48 3.49 0.19 -5.63
N VAL A 49 3.63 -0.08 -4.32
CA VAL A 49 2.57 -0.63 -3.46
C VAL A 49 2.72 0.02 -2.09
N ALA A 50 1.61 0.26 -1.39
CA ALA A 50 1.64 0.78 -0.03
C ALA A 50 0.89 -0.15 0.92
N ILE A 51 1.45 -0.31 2.13
CA ILE A 51 0.81 -1.02 3.24
C ILE A 51 0.62 0.02 4.33
N LEU A 52 -0.63 0.34 4.66
CA LEU A 52 -0.95 1.44 5.56
C LEU A 52 -1.78 0.96 6.75
N ASP A 53 -1.36 1.33 7.96
CA ASP A 53 -2.19 1.19 9.15
C ASP A 53 -3.30 2.24 9.07
N VAL A 54 -4.52 1.85 9.43
CA VAL A 54 -5.68 2.75 9.41
C VAL A 54 -5.51 3.87 10.43
N LYS A 55 -5.11 3.52 11.65
CA LYS A 55 -5.01 4.46 12.75
C LYS A 55 -3.55 4.78 13.03
N LEU A 56 -3.18 6.01 12.80
CA LEU A 56 -1.84 6.53 13.12
C LEU A 56 -1.97 7.60 14.21
N ASP A 57 -1.03 8.53 14.26
CA ASP A 57 -0.92 9.52 15.32
C ASP A 57 -1.92 10.67 15.23
N LYS A 58 -2.47 10.93 14.05
CA LYS A 58 -3.37 12.08 13.84
C LYS A 58 -4.83 11.76 14.11
N GLY A 59 -5.28 10.56 13.77
CA GLY A 59 -6.67 10.18 13.96
C GLY A 59 -7.00 8.79 13.46
N ASP A 60 -8.27 8.43 13.59
CA ASP A 60 -8.76 7.08 13.34
C ASP A 60 -8.83 6.70 11.86
N ASN A 61 -8.72 7.68 10.97
CA ASN A 61 -8.82 7.46 9.53
C ASN A 61 -7.55 7.82 8.76
N ASP A 62 -6.42 7.92 9.44
CA ASP A 62 -5.16 8.36 8.83
C ASP A 62 -4.78 7.52 7.62
N GLY A 63 -4.88 6.21 7.72
CA GLY A 63 -4.57 5.31 6.60
C GLY A 63 -5.48 5.52 5.41
N ILE A 64 -6.75 5.82 5.64
CA ILE A 64 -7.70 6.09 4.55
C ILE A 64 -7.40 7.43 3.89
N GLU A 65 -7.02 8.43 4.67
CA GLU A 65 -6.59 9.73 4.12
C GLU A 65 -5.34 9.58 3.26
N LEU A 66 -4.37 8.79 3.72
CA LEU A 66 -3.15 8.51 2.95
C LEU A 66 -3.48 7.71 1.67
N LEU A 67 -4.41 6.76 1.77
CA LEU A 67 -4.89 6.02 0.61
C LEU A 67 -5.48 6.98 -0.44
N SER A 68 -6.34 7.87 -0.02
CA SER A 68 -6.94 8.86 -0.92
C SER A 68 -5.88 9.74 -1.55
N HIS A 69 -4.89 10.18 -0.78
CA HIS A 69 -3.78 10.99 -1.27
C HIS A 69 -2.97 10.26 -2.34
N ILE A 70 -2.66 8.99 -2.11
CA ILE A 70 -1.95 8.16 -3.11
C ILE A 70 -2.79 8.07 -4.39
N LYS A 71 -4.09 7.81 -4.26
CA LYS A 71 -4.98 7.65 -5.43
C LYS A 71 -5.11 8.93 -6.24
N THR A 72 -4.98 10.09 -5.62
CA THR A 72 -4.98 11.36 -6.38
C THR A 72 -3.73 11.50 -7.25
N LYS A 73 -2.62 10.90 -6.85
CA LYS A 73 -1.36 10.93 -7.61
C LYS A 73 -1.31 9.86 -8.68
N ASN A 74 -1.73 8.65 -8.36
CA ASN A 74 -1.82 7.54 -9.31
C ASN A 74 -2.83 6.51 -8.79
N LYS A 75 -3.95 6.43 -9.46
CA LYS A 75 -5.05 5.52 -9.08
C LYS A 75 -4.68 4.04 -9.18
N ASP A 76 -3.61 3.71 -9.90
CA ASP A 76 -3.21 2.32 -10.15
C ASP A 76 -2.27 1.76 -9.10
N VAL A 77 -1.82 2.55 -8.13
CA VAL A 77 -0.99 2.08 -7.02
C VAL A 77 -1.86 1.27 -6.06
N PRO A 78 -1.61 -0.04 -5.90
CA PRO A 78 -2.37 -0.84 -4.94
C PRO A 78 -2.02 -0.45 -3.51
N VAL A 79 -3.04 -0.37 -2.66
CA VAL A 79 -2.89 -0.04 -1.25
C VAL A 79 -3.54 -1.13 -0.41
N ILE A 80 -2.78 -1.71 0.51
CA ILE A 80 -3.26 -2.69 1.48
C ILE A 80 -3.43 -1.97 2.81
N ILE A 81 -4.63 -2.02 3.36
CA ILE A 81 -4.93 -1.41 4.66
C ILE A 81 -4.86 -2.48 5.74
N ILE A 82 -4.16 -2.17 6.84
CA ILE A 82 -4.05 -3.05 8.01
C ILE A 82 -4.71 -2.34 9.19
N SER A 83 -5.48 -3.06 9.99
CA SER A 83 -6.15 -2.49 11.15
C SER A 83 -6.16 -3.43 12.35
N GLY A 84 -5.81 -2.89 13.52
CA GLY A 84 -5.95 -3.60 14.79
C GLY A 84 -7.34 -3.55 15.38
N HIS A 85 -8.17 -2.65 14.87
CA HIS A 85 -9.55 -2.45 15.32
C HIS A 85 -10.49 -2.61 14.13
N ALA A 86 -10.33 -3.71 13.40
CA ALA A 86 -11.10 -3.96 12.20
C ALA A 86 -12.59 -4.17 12.55
N ASN A 87 -13.44 -3.52 11.79
CA ASN A 87 -14.86 -3.80 11.76
C ASN A 87 -15.33 -3.73 10.30
N ILE A 88 -16.55 -4.20 10.07
CA ILE A 88 -17.11 -4.27 8.71
C ILE A 88 -17.16 -2.87 8.07
N GLU A 89 -17.56 -1.86 8.85
CA GLU A 89 -17.68 -0.49 8.34
C GLU A 89 -16.34 0.04 7.84
N MET A 90 -15.26 -0.18 8.60
CA MET A 90 -13.92 0.27 8.24
C MET A 90 -13.41 -0.45 6.98
N ALA A 91 -13.67 -1.75 6.89
CA ALA A 91 -13.30 -2.54 5.71
C ALA A 91 -14.01 -2.03 4.46
N ILE A 92 -15.32 -1.82 4.57
CA ILE A 92 -16.14 -1.30 3.45
C ILE A 92 -15.64 0.09 3.05
N LYS A 93 -15.38 0.96 4.02
CA LYS A 93 -14.89 2.32 3.77
C LYS A 93 -13.55 2.30 3.04
N SER A 94 -12.62 1.43 3.47
CA SER A 94 -11.31 1.29 2.84
C SER A 94 -11.44 0.84 1.39
N LEU A 95 -12.23 -0.18 1.13
CA LEU A 95 -12.45 -0.69 -0.23
C LEU A 95 -13.17 0.34 -1.10
N HIS A 96 -14.09 1.09 -0.52
CA HIS A 96 -14.80 2.16 -1.22
C HIS A 96 -13.87 3.28 -1.69
N HIS A 97 -12.81 3.56 -0.92
CA HIS A 97 -11.79 4.55 -1.27
C HIS A 97 -10.71 3.98 -2.20
N GLY A 98 -10.85 2.73 -2.62
CA GLY A 98 -9.97 2.12 -3.60
C GLY A 98 -8.85 1.25 -3.04
N ALA A 99 -8.94 0.82 -1.78
CA ALA A 99 -7.97 -0.13 -1.22
C ALA A 99 -8.00 -1.43 -2.00
N PHE A 100 -6.81 -2.00 -2.23
CA PHE A 100 -6.67 -3.29 -2.90
C PHE A 100 -7.14 -4.43 -1.99
N GLU A 101 -6.73 -4.38 -0.72
CA GLU A 101 -7.13 -5.35 0.30
C GLU A 101 -7.17 -4.70 1.67
N PHE A 102 -7.91 -5.35 2.57
CA PHE A 102 -8.00 -4.96 3.97
C PHE A 102 -7.66 -6.17 4.83
N ILE A 103 -6.73 -6.02 5.77
CA ILE A 103 -6.29 -7.13 6.62
C ILE A 103 -6.35 -6.72 8.09
N GLU A 104 -6.82 -7.64 8.94
CA GLU A 104 -6.98 -7.42 10.37
C GLU A 104 -5.73 -7.89 11.14
N LYS A 105 -5.30 -7.14 12.13
CA LYS A 105 -4.26 -7.56 13.07
C LYS A 105 -4.88 -8.41 14.17
N PRO A 106 -4.20 -9.45 14.66
CA PRO A 106 -2.96 -10.03 14.17
C PRO A 106 -3.16 -10.72 12.83
N PHE A 107 -2.22 -10.57 11.93
CA PHE A 107 -2.35 -11.12 10.58
C PHE A 107 -1.46 -12.37 10.40
N ASP A 108 -1.87 -13.22 9.48
CA ASP A 108 -1.08 -14.34 9.00
C ASP A 108 -0.04 -13.81 8.01
N GLN A 109 1.24 -14.13 8.25
CA GLN A 109 2.34 -13.64 7.42
C GLN A 109 2.22 -14.13 5.97
N GLU A 110 1.82 -15.38 5.77
CA GLU A 110 1.62 -15.93 4.42
C GLU A 110 0.51 -15.20 3.68
N ARG A 111 -0.55 -14.85 4.38
CA ARG A 111 -1.67 -14.10 3.81
C ARG A 111 -1.24 -12.71 3.39
N LEU A 112 -0.47 -12.03 4.23
CA LEU A 112 0.06 -10.70 3.89
C LEU A 112 0.97 -10.79 2.66
N LEU A 113 1.89 -11.74 2.62
CA LEU A 113 2.77 -11.94 1.48
C LEU A 113 1.99 -12.25 0.20
N ASN A 114 0.93 -13.04 0.30
CA ASN A 114 0.08 -13.35 -0.84
C ASN A 114 -0.60 -12.08 -1.38
N PHE A 115 -1.12 -11.24 -0.49
CA PHE A 115 -1.72 -9.97 -0.89
C PHE A 115 -0.70 -9.03 -1.52
N VAL A 116 0.51 -8.96 -0.97
CA VAL A 116 1.59 -8.14 -1.53
C VAL A 116 1.96 -8.64 -2.92
N SER A 117 2.13 -9.93 -3.08
CA SER A 117 2.47 -10.53 -4.37
C SER A 117 1.40 -10.22 -5.43
N ARG A 118 0.13 -10.37 -5.07
CA ARG A 118 -0.99 -10.05 -5.97
C ARG A 118 -1.04 -8.55 -6.29
N ALA A 119 -0.76 -7.69 -5.32
CA ALA A 119 -0.72 -6.25 -5.52
C ALA A 119 0.39 -5.85 -6.47
N VAL A 120 1.59 -6.40 -6.30
CA VAL A 120 2.73 -6.14 -7.18
C VAL A 120 2.42 -6.61 -8.60
N GLU A 121 1.86 -7.81 -8.74
CA GLU A 121 1.45 -8.33 -10.05
C GLU A 121 0.41 -7.42 -10.71
N ASN A 122 -0.58 -6.99 -9.95
CA ASN A 122 -1.63 -6.09 -10.45
C ASN A 122 -1.05 -4.77 -10.93
N PHE A 123 -0.12 -4.18 -10.18
CA PHE A 123 0.54 -2.94 -10.56
C PHE A 123 1.35 -3.13 -11.85
N ASN A 124 2.12 -4.21 -11.96
CA ASN A 124 2.93 -4.50 -13.13
C ASN A 124 2.07 -4.69 -14.38
N LEU A 125 0.95 -5.40 -14.27
CA LEU A 125 0.02 -5.61 -15.39
C LEU A 125 -0.58 -4.29 -15.86
N LYS A 126 -0.98 -3.42 -14.94
CA LYS A 126 -1.54 -2.11 -15.29
C LYS A 126 -0.50 -1.23 -15.98
N THR A 127 0.74 -1.26 -15.51
CA THR A 127 1.85 -0.53 -16.14
C THR A 127 2.12 -1.05 -17.55
N GLN A 128 2.14 -2.35 -17.75
CA GLN A 128 2.33 -2.97 -19.06
C GLN A 128 1.19 -2.60 -20.01
N ASN A 129 -0.04 -2.61 -19.53
CA ASN A 129 -1.20 -2.24 -20.35
C ASN A 129 -1.10 -0.79 -20.81
N LYS A 130 -0.68 0.13 -19.96
CA LYS A 130 -0.49 1.54 -20.31
C LYS A 130 0.59 1.72 -21.37
N GLU A 131 1.71 1.03 -21.23
CA GLU A 131 2.80 1.06 -22.20
C GLU A 131 2.35 0.51 -23.54
N TYR A 132 1.59 -0.57 -23.53
CA TYR A 132 1.05 -1.17 -24.74
C TYR A 132 0.07 -0.24 -25.45
N GLU A 133 -0.83 0.39 -24.72
CA GLU A 133 -1.78 1.37 -25.25
C GLU A 133 -1.04 2.56 -25.88
N ASN A 134 -0.03 3.09 -25.22
CA ASN A 134 0.77 4.20 -25.73
C ASN A 134 1.48 3.81 -27.04
N LYS A 135 1.98 2.59 -27.13
CA LYS A 135 2.61 2.09 -28.34
C LYS A 135 1.62 2.02 -29.49
N LEU A 136 0.41 1.53 -29.23
CA LEU A 136 -0.63 1.45 -30.25
C LEU A 136 -1.00 2.83 -30.79
N PHE A 137 -1.20 3.80 -29.89
CA PHE A 137 -1.56 5.15 -30.30
C PHE A 137 -0.43 5.88 -31.01
N SER A 138 0.81 5.63 -30.65
CA SER A 138 1.96 6.28 -31.31
C SER A 138 2.24 5.70 -32.70
N SER A 139 1.63 4.56 -33.05
CA SER A 139 1.77 3.95 -34.37
C SER A 139 0.85 4.59 -35.42
N TYR A 140 -0.07 5.40 -34.99
CA TYR A 140 -0.98 6.13 -35.86
C TYR A 140 -0.55 7.58 -35.99
#